data_e318f9fe0ea6042886c1f3894d7410ca
#
_entry.id   e318f9fe0ea6042886c1f3894d7410ca
#
_cell.length_a   1.000
_cell.length_b   1.000
_cell.length_c   1.000
_cell.angle_alpha   90.00
_cell.angle_beta   90.00
_cell.angle_gamma   90.00
#
_symmetry.space_group_name_H-M   'P 1'
#
loop_
_entity.id
_entity.type
_entity.pdbx_description
1 polymer ?
#
loop_
_entity_poly.entity_id
_entity_poly.type
_entity_poly.pdbx_seq_one_letter_code
_entity_poly.pdbx_strand_id
1 'polypeptide(L)'
;MARTLIRKNPSNFKTLPLHVEATPDGLSYQSIGLPLNFAQTLQRRKAVQLADSERFVVELANLGVSVRLTLQWQNRDYWVLVRQRRQDRGDVVLKLISGYVPAQELNLPLHTAIQEVAEECLLETPEGWLGGRFNDTWLPAPYAAALHYREALPFVLTPQSGAARPVHCGNLKLLERPRAYVHLPTASLQLIYDLRLQVPKEAKSVSLFHVDERLEGDQLVARLNRKRPDLYLMPLEDGKPTAELYTLKKDELVPASTRGLYLAESFAQQEGWVVREERIRWKDWVRQQGLAEPRPDSRLQRFTGKARELLERARTTLHK
;
A
#
# COMPACT_ATOMS: atom_id res chain seq x y z
N MET A 1 -18.50 -13.52 -6.42
CA MET A 1 -18.94 -12.60 -5.36
C MET A 1 -17.80 -12.40 -4.38
N ALA A 2 -17.68 -11.23 -3.77
CA ALA A 2 -16.72 -11.02 -2.69
C ALA A 2 -17.20 -11.78 -1.43
N ARG A 3 -16.27 -12.44 -0.74
CA ARG A 3 -16.53 -13.17 0.51
C ARG A 3 -16.24 -12.25 1.69
N THR A 4 -17.19 -12.10 2.61
CA THR A 4 -16.94 -11.45 3.90
C THR A 4 -16.08 -12.36 4.77
N LEU A 5 -14.95 -11.82 5.27
CA LEU A 5 -14.02 -12.53 6.15
C LEU A 5 -14.32 -12.24 7.62
N ILE A 6 -14.55 -10.97 7.94
CA ILE A 6 -14.79 -10.52 9.31
C ILE A 6 -15.72 -9.31 9.33
N ARG A 7 -16.40 -9.11 10.46
CA ARG A 7 -17.11 -7.89 10.85
C ARG A 7 -16.63 -7.49 12.23
N LYS A 8 -16.11 -6.28 12.37
CA LYS A 8 -15.59 -5.74 13.64
C LYS A 8 -16.36 -4.46 14.00
N ASN A 9 -16.50 -4.20 15.30
CA ASN A 9 -16.95 -2.88 15.75
C ASN A 9 -15.73 -1.93 15.79
N PRO A 10 -15.69 -0.84 15.00
CA PRO A 10 -14.55 0.07 14.94
C PRO A 10 -14.45 1.00 16.16
N SER A 11 -15.41 0.96 17.11
CA SER A 11 -15.45 1.87 18.26
C SER A 11 -14.21 1.76 19.17
N ASN A 12 -13.52 0.62 19.15
CA ASN A 12 -12.33 0.38 19.96
C ASN A 12 -11.04 0.90 19.32
N PHE A 13 -11.07 1.25 18.02
CA PHE A 13 -9.92 1.79 17.35
C PHE A 13 -9.81 3.30 17.60
N LYS A 14 -8.73 3.69 18.26
CA LYS A 14 -8.44 5.09 18.60
C LYS A 14 -7.02 5.46 18.20
N THR A 15 -6.84 6.68 17.70
CA THR A 15 -5.55 7.29 17.38
C THR A 15 -5.28 8.46 18.30
N LEU A 16 -4.03 8.87 18.40
CA LEU A 16 -3.64 10.04 19.19
C LEU A 16 -3.43 11.26 18.27
N PRO A 17 -3.89 12.45 18.69
CA PRO A 17 -3.45 13.69 18.05
C PRO A 17 -1.99 13.95 18.38
N LEU A 18 -1.22 14.46 17.41
CA LEU A 18 0.22 14.62 17.50
C LEU A 18 0.64 16.08 17.41
N HIS A 19 1.68 16.40 18.16
CA HIS A 19 2.59 17.50 17.91
C HIS A 19 3.77 16.96 17.11
N VAL A 20 4.15 17.62 16.02
CA VAL A 20 5.28 17.25 15.18
C VAL A 20 6.22 18.44 15.05
N GLU A 21 7.49 18.20 15.26
CA GLU A 21 8.56 19.15 15.03
C GLU A 21 9.55 18.58 14.03
N ALA A 22 9.90 19.37 13.01
CA ALA A 22 10.87 19.01 12.00
C ALA A 22 12.03 20.00 11.98
N THR A 23 13.24 19.47 11.80
CA THR A 23 14.48 20.20 11.54
C THR A 23 15.19 19.54 10.34
N PRO A 24 16.21 20.18 9.72
CA PRO A 24 16.98 19.52 8.67
C PRO A 24 17.60 18.18 9.10
N ASP A 25 17.92 18.04 10.40
CA ASP A 25 18.62 16.87 10.95
C ASP A 25 17.68 15.73 11.36
N GLY A 26 16.39 15.99 11.57
CA GLY A 26 15.45 14.98 12.02
C GLY A 26 14.03 15.49 12.21
N LEU A 27 13.12 14.55 12.46
CA LEU A 27 11.72 14.83 12.78
C LEU A 27 11.38 14.16 14.13
N SER A 28 10.64 14.85 14.98
CA SER A 28 10.10 14.29 16.21
C SER A 28 8.58 14.42 16.25
N TYR A 29 7.92 13.48 16.91
CA TYR A 29 6.49 13.54 17.17
C TYR A 29 6.16 13.05 18.59
N GLN A 30 5.10 13.60 19.16
CA GLN A 30 4.58 13.19 20.47
C GLN A 30 3.07 13.43 20.55
N SER A 31 2.39 12.71 21.42
CA SER A 31 0.95 12.90 21.63
C SER A 31 0.67 14.18 22.41
N ILE A 32 -0.43 14.87 22.08
CA ILE A 32 -0.84 16.13 22.72
C ILE A 32 -2.26 16.10 23.30
N GLY A 33 -2.86 14.95 23.47
CA GLY A 33 -4.23 14.90 23.99
C GLY A 33 -4.74 13.49 24.20
N LEU A 34 -6.05 13.40 24.35
CA LEU A 34 -6.73 12.11 24.53
C LEU A 34 -6.91 11.38 23.20
N PRO A 35 -6.95 10.02 23.23
CA PRO A 35 -7.23 9.22 22.04
C PRO A 35 -8.58 9.56 21.40
N LEU A 36 -8.57 9.68 20.07
CA LEU A 36 -9.72 10.01 19.23
C LEU A 36 -10.19 8.79 18.45
N ASN A 37 -11.48 8.63 18.28
CA ASN A 37 -12.02 7.65 17.33
C ASN A 37 -11.86 8.15 15.88
N PHE A 38 -12.11 7.27 14.91
CA PHE A 38 -11.91 7.57 13.48
C PHE A 38 -12.72 8.80 13.02
N ALA A 39 -13.98 8.95 13.42
CA ALA A 39 -14.82 10.08 13.04
C ALA A 39 -14.28 11.40 13.60
N GLN A 40 -13.87 11.41 14.88
CA GLN A 40 -13.26 12.57 15.52
C GLN A 40 -11.92 12.96 14.85
N THR A 41 -11.13 11.96 14.46
CA THR A 41 -9.86 12.16 13.71
C THR A 41 -10.14 12.84 12.38
N LEU A 42 -11.12 12.34 11.62
CA LEU A 42 -11.50 12.96 10.33
C LEU A 42 -11.99 14.39 10.48
N GLN A 43 -12.80 14.68 11.50
CA GLN A 43 -13.31 16.04 11.76
C GLN A 43 -12.21 17.04 12.12
N ARG A 44 -11.12 16.58 12.75
CA ARG A 44 -9.97 17.44 13.12
C ARG A 44 -8.98 17.67 11.98
N ARG A 45 -9.07 16.89 10.91
CA ARG A 45 -8.17 17.06 9.75
C ARG A 45 -8.40 18.42 9.10
N LYS A 46 -7.35 19.21 9.03
CA LYS A 46 -7.32 20.49 8.30
C LYS A 46 -6.04 20.55 7.50
N ALA A 47 -6.13 21.06 6.28
CA ALA A 47 -4.96 21.35 5.47
C ALA A 47 -4.05 22.35 6.22
N VAL A 48 -2.75 22.10 6.15
CA VAL A 48 -1.72 22.94 6.78
C VAL A 48 -0.93 23.64 5.66
N GLN A 49 -0.59 24.89 5.90
CA GLN A 49 0.33 25.66 5.07
C GLN A 49 1.64 25.88 5.84
N LEU A 50 2.74 25.54 5.24
CA LEU A 50 4.07 25.69 5.80
C LEU A 50 4.92 26.58 4.90
N ALA A 51 5.63 27.52 5.50
CA ALA A 51 6.58 28.39 4.79
C ALA A 51 7.90 27.68 4.50
N ASP A 52 8.33 26.79 5.43
CA ASP A 52 9.58 26.04 5.32
C ASP A 52 9.25 24.53 5.38
N SER A 53 9.73 23.77 4.41
CA SER A 53 9.52 22.32 4.32
C SER A 53 10.51 21.50 5.15
N GLU A 54 11.58 22.11 5.65
CA GLU A 54 12.62 21.46 6.46
C GLU A 54 12.53 21.83 7.95
N ARG A 55 11.92 22.97 8.28
CA ARG A 55 11.82 23.46 9.66
C ARG A 55 10.41 23.96 9.95
N PHE A 56 9.68 23.21 10.75
CA PHE A 56 8.30 23.57 11.12
C PHE A 56 7.85 22.88 12.40
N VAL A 57 6.76 23.40 12.96
CA VAL A 57 6.00 22.80 14.05
C VAL A 57 4.54 22.71 13.63
N VAL A 58 3.91 21.54 13.80
CA VAL A 58 2.52 21.30 13.43
C VAL A 58 1.84 20.40 14.44
N GLU A 59 0.58 20.70 14.76
CA GLU A 59 -0.34 19.77 15.39
C GLU A 59 -1.04 18.92 14.34
N LEU A 60 -1.04 17.62 14.51
CA LEU A 60 -1.60 16.66 13.57
C LEU A 60 -2.71 15.83 14.21
N ALA A 61 -3.67 15.40 13.39
CA ALA A 61 -4.78 14.57 13.88
C ALA A 61 -4.37 13.11 14.15
N ASN A 62 -3.40 12.55 13.41
CA ASN A 62 -3.05 11.13 13.50
C ASN A 62 -1.66 10.80 12.94
N LEU A 63 -1.15 9.63 13.35
CA LEU A 63 0.00 8.96 12.75
C LEU A 63 -0.49 7.84 11.82
N GLY A 64 0.04 7.81 10.60
CA GLY A 64 -0.11 6.69 9.68
C GLY A 64 1.21 6.00 9.42
N VAL A 65 1.12 4.72 9.07
CA VAL A 65 2.24 3.93 8.55
C VAL A 65 1.93 3.48 7.14
N SER A 66 2.97 3.35 6.34
CA SER A 66 2.92 2.71 5.02
C SER A 66 4.06 1.73 4.89
N VAL A 67 3.85 0.66 4.15
CA VAL A 67 4.88 -0.33 3.88
C VAL A 67 5.20 -0.33 2.40
N ARG A 68 6.45 0.02 2.05
CA ARG A 68 7.00 -0.27 0.73
C ARG A 68 7.48 -1.72 0.75
N LEU A 69 6.54 -2.61 0.46
CA LEU A 69 6.76 -4.04 0.49
C LEU A 69 7.43 -4.48 -0.82
N THR A 70 8.61 -5.06 -0.73
CA THR A 70 9.32 -5.68 -1.86
C THR A 70 9.10 -7.19 -1.82
N LEU A 71 8.35 -7.71 -2.79
CA LEU A 71 8.20 -9.15 -3.02
C LEU A 71 9.34 -9.64 -3.89
N GLN A 72 10.08 -10.66 -3.43
CA GLN A 72 10.99 -11.41 -4.28
C GLN A 72 10.25 -12.57 -4.95
N TRP A 73 10.14 -12.54 -6.29
CA TRP A 73 9.46 -13.56 -7.06
C TRP A 73 10.26 -13.93 -8.32
N GLN A 74 10.54 -15.23 -8.51
CA GLN A 74 11.30 -15.74 -9.67
C GLN A 74 12.60 -14.97 -9.95
N ASN A 75 13.39 -14.73 -8.90
CA ASN A 75 14.67 -13.98 -8.93
C ASN A 75 14.56 -12.51 -9.35
N ARG A 76 13.36 -11.93 -9.30
CA ARG A 76 13.11 -10.51 -9.54
C ARG A 76 12.40 -9.89 -8.36
N ASP A 77 12.68 -8.63 -8.12
CA ASP A 77 12.03 -7.84 -7.05
C ASP A 77 10.86 -7.04 -7.62
N TYR A 78 9.80 -6.91 -6.82
CA TYR A 78 8.58 -6.16 -7.16
C TYR A 78 8.11 -5.35 -5.96
N TRP A 79 7.73 -4.10 -6.16
CA TRP A 79 6.92 -3.41 -5.16
C TRP A 79 5.48 -3.93 -5.21
N VAL A 80 4.94 -4.18 -4.02
CA VAL A 80 3.55 -4.59 -3.84
C VAL A 80 2.69 -3.35 -3.62
N LEU A 81 1.68 -3.16 -4.46
CA LEU A 81 0.78 -2.01 -4.43
C LEU A 81 -0.67 -2.49 -4.27
N VAL A 82 -1.43 -1.74 -3.49
CA VAL A 82 -2.85 -1.99 -3.25
C VAL A 82 -3.70 -1.02 -4.07
N ARG A 83 -4.73 -1.54 -4.74
CA ARG A 83 -5.75 -0.72 -5.36
C ARG A 83 -6.90 -0.52 -4.38
N GLN A 84 -7.07 0.70 -3.94
CA GLN A 84 -8.09 1.05 -2.97
C GLN A 84 -9.01 2.15 -3.49
N ARG A 85 -10.30 2.03 -3.18
CA ARG A 85 -11.25 3.12 -3.29
C ARG A 85 -11.27 3.88 -1.98
N ARG A 86 -10.82 5.14 -2.00
CA ARG A 86 -10.85 5.99 -0.81
C ARG A 86 -12.28 6.36 -0.45
N GLN A 87 -12.67 6.10 0.79
CA GLN A 87 -14.04 6.41 1.26
C GLN A 87 -14.26 7.89 1.46
N ASP A 88 -13.23 8.60 1.92
CA ASP A 88 -13.24 10.04 2.20
C ASP A 88 -13.34 10.92 0.93
N ARG A 89 -12.93 10.38 -0.24
CA ARG A 89 -12.84 11.14 -1.50
C ARG A 89 -13.52 10.48 -2.69
N GLY A 90 -13.93 9.22 -2.56
CA GLY A 90 -14.58 8.45 -3.63
C GLY A 90 -13.69 8.09 -4.82
N ASP A 91 -12.41 8.45 -4.81
CA ASP A 91 -11.47 8.14 -5.88
C ASP A 91 -10.82 6.75 -5.72
N VAL A 92 -10.16 6.29 -6.79
CA VAL A 92 -9.45 5.01 -6.82
C VAL A 92 -7.98 5.29 -7.08
N VAL A 93 -7.12 4.83 -6.17
CA VAL A 93 -5.68 5.00 -6.25
C VAL A 93 -4.95 3.69 -6.08
N LEU A 94 -3.74 3.59 -6.60
CA LEU A 94 -2.74 2.63 -6.14
C LEU A 94 -1.94 3.26 -5.01
N LYS A 95 -1.80 2.53 -3.92
CA LYS A 95 -1.06 2.98 -2.75
C LYS A 95 -0.14 1.88 -2.22
N LEU A 96 0.76 2.22 -1.34
CA LEU A 96 1.44 1.27 -0.47
C LEU A 96 0.42 0.64 0.50
N ILE A 97 0.71 -0.55 1.02
CA ILE A 97 -0.02 -1.10 2.17
C ILE A 97 0.08 -0.09 3.30
N SER A 98 -1.03 0.27 3.94
CA SER A 98 -1.00 1.34 4.93
C SER A 98 -2.19 1.35 5.87
N GLY A 99 -1.95 1.75 7.12
CA GLY A 99 -2.96 1.94 8.14
C GLY A 99 -2.63 3.05 9.14
N TYR A 100 -3.54 3.26 10.08
CA TYR A 100 -3.34 4.22 11.17
C TYR A 100 -2.72 3.54 12.38
N VAL A 101 -1.77 4.21 13.02
CA VAL A 101 -1.15 3.71 14.25
C VAL A 101 -2.13 3.90 15.41
N PRO A 102 -2.53 2.81 16.09
CA PRO A 102 -3.39 2.89 17.26
C PRO A 102 -2.68 3.56 18.42
N ALA A 103 -3.46 4.16 19.32
CA ALA A 103 -2.94 4.98 20.42
C ALA A 103 -1.91 4.27 21.31
N GLN A 104 -2.07 2.97 21.51
CA GLN A 104 -1.18 2.13 22.33
C GLN A 104 0.14 1.76 21.64
N GLU A 105 0.25 1.96 20.32
CA GLU A 105 1.42 1.59 19.50
C GLU A 105 2.23 2.79 19.03
N LEU A 106 2.00 3.97 19.61
CA LEU A 106 2.62 5.22 19.15
C LEU A 106 4.17 5.15 19.07
N ASN A 107 4.80 4.44 19.98
CA ASN A 107 6.26 4.23 20.05
C ASN A 107 6.74 2.94 19.36
N LEU A 108 5.84 2.16 18.80
CA LEU A 108 6.11 0.91 18.08
C LEU A 108 5.42 0.87 16.70
N PRO A 109 5.53 1.93 15.87
CA PRO A 109 4.76 2.01 14.63
C PRO A 109 5.13 0.94 13.59
N LEU A 110 6.33 0.33 13.70
CA LEU A 110 6.70 -0.84 12.88
C LEU A 110 5.76 -2.02 13.14
N HIS A 111 5.30 -2.21 14.39
CA HIS A 111 4.36 -3.29 14.73
C HIS A 111 3.05 -3.14 13.93
N THR A 112 2.47 -1.93 13.92
CA THR A 112 1.31 -1.63 13.07
C THR A 112 1.61 -1.90 11.59
N ALA A 113 2.78 -1.47 11.07
CA ALA A 113 3.14 -1.68 9.67
C ALA A 113 3.19 -3.18 9.28
N ILE A 114 3.71 -4.03 10.17
CA ILE A 114 3.76 -5.48 9.98
C ILE A 114 2.35 -6.10 10.02
N GLN A 115 1.49 -5.64 10.93
CA GLN A 115 0.10 -6.10 11.03
C GLN A 115 -0.70 -5.75 9.76
N GLU A 116 -0.54 -4.54 9.21
CA GLU A 116 -1.17 -4.11 7.96
C GLU A 116 -0.77 -5.03 6.78
N VAL A 117 0.51 -5.49 6.73
CA VAL A 117 0.92 -6.46 5.72
C VAL A 117 0.17 -7.79 5.90
N ALA A 118 0.02 -8.28 7.13
CA ALA A 118 -0.69 -9.52 7.40
C ALA A 118 -2.22 -9.42 7.11
N GLU A 119 -2.79 -8.22 7.26
CA GLU A 119 -4.21 -7.97 7.01
C GLU A 119 -4.52 -7.70 5.53
N GLU A 120 -3.67 -6.92 4.84
CA GLU A 120 -3.93 -6.48 3.48
C GLU A 120 -3.31 -7.36 2.38
N CYS A 121 -2.26 -8.16 2.68
CA CYS A 121 -1.53 -8.96 1.70
C CYS A 121 -1.67 -10.46 1.96
N LEU A 122 -2.62 -11.10 1.28
CA LEU A 122 -2.87 -12.54 1.42
C LEU A 122 -2.24 -13.33 0.27
N LEU A 123 -1.52 -14.40 0.63
CA LEU A 123 -0.92 -15.34 -0.31
C LEU A 123 -1.69 -16.66 -0.28
N GLU A 124 -2.36 -17.00 -1.39
CA GLU A 124 -3.11 -18.24 -1.54
C GLU A 124 -2.28 -19.30 -2.28
N THR A 125 -2.34 -20.54 -1.79
CA THR A 125 -1.89 -21.75 -2.49
C THR A 125 -3.07 -22.72 -2.61
N PRO A 126 -2.97 -23.81 -3.41
CA PRO A 126 -4.03 -24.82 -3.48
C PRO A 126 -4.39 -25.45 -2.13
N GLU A 127 -3.40 -25.53 -1.22
CA GLU A 127 -3.58 -26.17 0.08
C GLU A 127 -4.02 -25.19 1.18
N GLY A 128 -4.11 -23.88 0.90
CA GLY A 128 -4.55 -22.87 1.85
C GLY A 128 -3.74 -21.58 1.77
N TRP A 129 -3.94 -20.71 2.75
CA TRP A 129 -3.30 -19.40 2.84
C TRP A 129 -1.98 -19.49 3.59
N LEU A 130 -0.95 -18.82 3.11
CA LEU A 130 0.33 -18.81 3.81
C LEU A 130 0.24 -17.94 5.06
N GLY A 131 0.65 -18.49 6.21
CA GLY A 131 0.93 -17.70 7.39
C GLY A 131 2.20 -16.86 7.19
N GLY A 132 2.39 -15.81 7.98
CA GLY A 132 3.56 -14.94 7.92
C GLY A 132 4.43 -15.05 9.15
N ARG A 133 5.73 -14.76 9.00
CA ARG A 133 6.68 -14.57 10.09
C ARG A 133 7.43 -13.25 9.90
N PHE A 134 7.70 -12.58 11.01
CA PHE A 134 8.64 -11.46 11.05
C PHE A 134 9.81 -11.84 11.94
N ASN A 135 11.00 -11.95 11.35
CA ASN A 135 12.11 -12.66 11.97
C ASN A 135 11.66 -14.08 12.40
N ASP A 136 11.74 -14.40 13.70
CA ASP A 136 11.33 -15.69 14.25
C ASP A 136 9.92 -15.69 14.88
N THR A 137 9.20 -14.58 14.81
CA THR A 137 7.87 -14.42 15.41
C THR A 137 6.77 -14.60 14.39
N TRP A 138 5.76 -15.41 14.72
CA TRP A 138 4.56 -15.55 13.90
C TRP A 138 3.75 -14.24 13.84
N LEU A 139 3.31 -13.90 12.64
CA LEU A 139 2.37 -12.81 12.45
C LEU A 139 0.96 -13.25 12.86
N PRO A 140 0.10 -12.29 13.24
CA PRO A 140 -1.32 -12.57 13.43
C PRO A 140 -1.92 -13.20 12.17
N ALA A 141 -2.89 -14.09 12.37
CA ALA A 141 -3.74 -14.64 11.32
C ALA A 141 -5.14 -14.01 11.44
N PRO A 142 -5.35 -12.78 10.95
CA PRO A 142 -6.53 -11.96 11.27
C PRO A 142 -7.84 -12.58 10.80
N TYR A 143 -7.78 -13.45 9.80
CA TYR A 143 -8.94 -14.09 9.20
C TYR A 143 -9.02 -15.60 9.45
N ALA A 144 -8.38 -16.12 10.50
CA ALA A 144 -8.31 -17.56 10.80
C ALA A 144 -9.71 -18.21 10.97
N ALA A 145 -10.70 -17.46 11.43
CA ALA A 145 -12.09 -17.93 11.50
C ALA A 145 -12.74 -18.18 10.11
N ALA A 146 -12.21 -17.54 9.05
CA ALA A 146 -12.76 -17.64 7.71
C ALA A 146 -11.81 -18.29 6.70
N LEU A 147 -10.51 -18.27 6.95
CA LEU A 147 -9.46 -18.75 6.06
C LEU A 147 -8.61 -19.81 6.76
N HIS A 148 -8.29 -20.88 6.04
CA HIS A 148 -7.37 -21.91 6.53
C HIS A 148 -5.93 -21.46 6.26
N TYR A 149 -5.16 -21.14 7.31
CA TYR A 149 -3.76 -20.79 7.23
C TYR A 149 -2.87 -22.03 7.35
N ARG A 150 -1.84 -22.06 6.50
CA ARG A 150 -0.81 -23.10 6.50
C ARG A 150 0.36 -22.66 7.40
N GLU A 151 0.59 -23.39 8.48
CA GLU A 151 1.71 -23.09 9.38
C GLU A 151 3.05 -23.69 8.89
N ALA A 152 3.00 -24.74 8.06
CA ALA A 152 4.21 -25.44 7.61
C ALA A 152 5.07 -24.65 6.60
N LEU A 153 4.49 -23.69 5.89
CA LEU A 153 5.19 -22.92 4.85
C LEU A 153 4.90 -21.41 5.00
N PRO A 154 5.47 -20.73 5.99
CA PRO A 154 5.25 -19.31 6.16
C PRO A 154 5.99 -18.49 5.11
N PHE A 155 5.39 -17.38 4.68
CA PHE A 155 6.19 -16.31 4.10
C PHE A 155 6.97 -15.59 5.21
N VAL A 156 8.09 -14.96 4.86
CA VAL A 156 8.94 -14.25 5.82
C VAL A 156 9.01 -12.79 5.45
N LEU A 157 8.76 -11.92 6.44
CA LEU A 157 9.01 -10.49 6.35
C LEU A 157 10.34 -10.16 7.03
N THR A 158 11.17 -9.38 6.35
CA THR A 158 12.41 -8.85 6.90
C THR A 158 12.48 -7.33 6.69
N PRO A 159 13.01 -6.57 7.67
CA PRO A 159 13.21 -5.15 7.49
C PRO A 159 14.35 -4.91 6.48
N GLN A 160 14.20 -3.86 5.67
CA GLN A 160 15.27 -3.35 4.83
C GLN A 160 15.82 -2.08 5.45
N SER A 161 17.13 -2.03 5.67
CA SER A 161 17.78 -0.85 6.23
C SER A 161 17.71 0.32 5.24
N GLY A 162 17.16 1.44 5.67
CA GLY A 162 17.13 2.68 4.92
C GLY A 162 18.16 3.69 5.45
N ALA A 163 18.65 4.56 4.57
CA ALA A 163 19.48 5.72 4.94
C ALA A 163 18.62 6.96 5.28
N ALA A 164 17.42 6.76 5.80
CA ALA A 164 16.50 7.84 6.13
C ALA A 164 17.01 8.71 7.28
N ARG A 165 16.63 9.98 7.27
CA ARG A 165 16.90 10.91 8.35
C ARG A 165 16.26 10.42 9.66
N PRO A 166 16.81 10.74 10.84
CA PRO A 166 16.28 10.28 12.11
C PRO A 166 14.83 10.71 12.35
N VAL A 167 14.03 9.79 12.90
CA VAL A 167 12.68 10.06 13.41
C VAL A 167 12.62 9.63 14.86
N HIS A 168 11.98 10.48 15.71
CA HIS A 168 11.85 10.25 17.13
C HIS A 168 10.38 10.27 17.58
N CYS A 169 10.02 9.38 18.48
CA CYS A 169 8.78 9.44 19.23
C CYS A 169 9.11 10.00 20.63
N GLY A 170 8.82 11.28 20.88
CA GLY A 170 9.36 11.99 22.02
C GLY A 170 10.89 11.90 22.03
N ASN A 171 11.46 11.35 23.10
CA ASN A 171 12.91 11.15 23.25
C ASN A 171 13.42 9.81 22.64
N LEU A 172 12.54 8.95 22.17
CA LEU A 172 12.90 7.63 21.63
C LEU A 172 13.18 7.71 20.15
N LYS A 173 14.39 7.37 19.72
CA LYS A 173 14.75 7.27 18.32
C LYS A 173 14.18 5.97 17.73
N LEU A 174 13.49 6.06 16.59
CA LEU A 174 13.07 4.88 15.84
C LEU A 174 14.29 4.23 15.18
N LEU A 175 14.63 3.02 15.60
CA LEU A 175 15.85 2.32 15.18
C LEU A 175 15.77 1.86 13.72
N GLU A 176 14.57 1.55 13.24
CA GLU A 176 14.27 1.05 11.89
C GLU A 176 14.39 2.15 10.82
N ARG A 177 14.59 3.39 11.22
CA ARG A 177 14.77 4.55 10.34
C ARG A 177 13.73 4.63 9.21
N PRO A 178 12.43 4.70 9.50
CA PRO A 178 11.43 4.86 8.47
C PRO A 178 11.64 6.20 7.74
N ARG A 179 11.31 6.24 6.45
CA ARG A 179 11.12 7.52 5.78
C ARG A 179 9.87 8.19 6.32
N ALA A 180 9.91 9.50 6.51
CA ALA A 180 8.80 10.24 7.09
C ALA A 180 8.43 11.43 6.22
N TYR A 181 7.15 11.77 6.17
CA TYR A 181 6.65 13.02 5.62
C TYR A 181 5.36 13.45 6.31
N VAL A 182 5.10 14.74 6.33
CA VAL A 182 3.81 15.32 6.69
C VAL A 182 3.02 15.55 5.40
N HIS A 183 1.86 14.94 5.29
CA HIS A 183 0.94 15.16 4.19
C HIS A 183 0.09 16.41 4.49
N LEU A 184 0.41 17.53 3.85
CA LEU A 184 -0.18 18.84 4.17
C LEU A 184 -1.71 18.90 3.95
N PRO A 185 -2.29 18.31 2.89
CA PRO A 185 -3.73 18.34 2.67
C PRO A 185 -4.56 17.69 3.78
N THR A 186 -3.98 16.71 4.49
CA THR A 186 -4.68 16.00 5.59
C THR A 186 -4.08 16.26 6.95
N ALA A 187 -3.00 17.06 7.04
CA ALA A 187 -2.25 17.31 8.26
C ALA A 187 -1.95 15.99 9.02
N SER A 188 -1.36 15.03 8.35
CA SER A 188 -1.02 13.73 8.94
C SER A 188 0.44 13.38 8.72
N LEU A 189 1.08 12.86 9.78
CA LEU A 189 2.41 12.29 9.70
C LEU A 189 2.31 10.87 9.12
N GLN A 190 3.15 10.56 8.14
CA GLN A 190 3.27 9.25 7.52
C GLN A 190 4.68 8.71 7.71
N LEU A 191 4.79 7.48 8.21
CA LEU A 191 6.05 6.76 8.31
C LEU A 191 6.04 5.63 7.28
N ILE A 192 7.08 5.57 6.41
CA ILE A 192 7.20 4.53 5.40
C ILE A 192 8.31 3.56 5.81
N TYR A 193 7.93 2.31 6.07
CA TYR A 193 8.84 1.21 6.35
C TYR A 193 9.15 0.43 5.08
N ASP A 194 10.41 0.08 4.89
CA ASP A 194 10.87 -0.78 3.79
C ASP A 194 10.96 -2.22 4.32
N LEU A 195 10.09 -3.10 3.81
CA LEU A 195 10.07 -4.51 4.17
C LEU A 195 10.24 -5.38 2.92
N ARG A 196 10.92 -6.51 3.09
CA ARG A 196 11.02 -7.56 2.06
C ARG A 196 10.14 -8.74 2.45
N LEU A 197 9.34 -9.19 1.50
CA LEU A 197 8.53 -10.39 1.60
C LEU A 197 9.16 -11.50 0.76
N GLN A 198 9.50 -12.61 1.42
CA GLN A 198 10.02 -13.82 0.79
C GLN A 198 8.98 -14.92 0.87
N VAL A 199 8.60 -15.46 -0.29
CA VAL A 199 7.70 -16.61 -0.40
C VAL A 199 8.58 -17.88 -0.33
N PRO A 200 8.19 -18.91 0.45
CA PRO A 200 8.95 -20.16 0.48
C PRO A 200 8.99 -20.80 -0.91
N LYS A 201 10.15 -21.34 -1.29
CA LYS A 201 10.37 -21.92 -2.63
C LYS A 201 9.50 -23.16 -2.90
N GLU A 202 9.06 -23.80 -1.85
CA GLU A 202 8.17 -24.97 -1.87
C GLU A 202 6.71 -24.60 -2.14
N ALA A 203 6.32 -23.34 -1.93
CA ALA A 203 4.99 -22.85 -2.25
C ALA A 203 4.80 -22.81 -3.76
N LYS A 204 3.71 -23.40 -4.25
CA LYS A 204 3.36 -23.47 -5.67
C LYS A 204 1.96 -22.96 -5.92
N SER A 205 1.72 -22.57 -7.17
CA SER A 205 0.44 -21.98 -7.58
C SER A 205 0.02 -20.81 -6.72
N VAL A 206 0.99 -19.96 -6.33
CA VAL A 206 0.79 -18.81 -5.46
C VAL A 206 -0.02 -17.74 -6.18
N SER A 207 -1.01 -17.20 -5.50
CA SER A 207 -1.78 -16.04 -5.93
C SER A 207 -1.81 -14.99 -4.83
N LEU A 208 -1.78 -13.72 -5.22
CA LEU A 208 -1.84 -12.60 -4.28
C LEU A 208 -3.22 -11.95 -4.31
N PHE A 209 -3.74 -11.63 -3.13
CA PHE A 209 -5.02 -10.95 -2.96
C PHE A 209 -4.93 -9.87 -1.89
N HIS A 210 -5.60 -8.76 -2.15
CA HIS A 210 -5.87 -7.73 -1.16
C HIS A 210 -7.20 -7.98 -0.46
N VAL A 211 -7.25 -7.71 0.84
CA VAL A 211 -8.48 -7.66 1.62
C VAL A 211 -8.94 -6.21 1.71
N ASP A 212 -10.10 -5.93 1.16
CA ASP A 212 -10.71 -4.60 1.19
C ASP A 212 -11.53 -4.44 2.48
N GLU A 213 -11.07 -3.55 3.36
CA GLU A 213 -11.77 -3.20 4.59
C GLU A 213 -12.59 -1.93 4.38
N ARG A 214 -13.86 -1.98 4.74
CA ARG A 214 -14.80 -0.85 4.60
C ARG A 214 -15.69 -0.70 5.80
N LEU A 215 -15.99 0.56 6.13
CA LEU A 215 -17.04 0.88 7.06
C LEU A 215 -18.40 0.70 6.37
N GLU A 216 -19.25 -0.16 6.92
CA GLU A 216 -20.63 -0.40 6.49
C GLU A 216 -21.56 -0.18 7.69
N GLY A 217 -22.25 0.97 7.71
CA GLY A 217 -22.91 1.44 8.94
C GLY A 217 -21.88 1.66 10.04
N ASP A 218 -22.05 0.99 11.15
CA ASP A 218 -21.19 1.04 12.35
C ASP A 218 -20.18 -0.11 12.41
N GLN A 219 -20.08 -0.93 11.35
CA GLN A 219 -19.20 -2.09 11.33
C GLN A 219 -18.08 -1.93 10.31
N LEU A 220 -16.87 -2.30 10.68
CA LEU A 220 -15.78 -2.52 9.78
C LEU A 220 -15.90 -3.92 9.17
N VAL A 221 -15.99 -3.99 7.85
CA VAL A 221 -16.20 -5.24 7.12
C VAL A 221 -15.03 -5.51 6.20
N ALA A 222 -14.33 -6.61 6.45
CA ALA A 222 -13.24 -7.08 5.60
C ALA A 222 -13.77 -8.07 4.55
N ARG A 223 -13.41 -7.84 3.27
CA ARG A 223 -13.87 -8.64 2.14
C ARG A 223 -12.75 -9.06 1.23
N LEU A 224 -12.82 -10.32 0.81
CA LEU A 224 -11.93 -10.90 -0.19
C LEU A 224 -12.67 -11.11 -1.52
N ASN A 225 -12.12 -10.54 -2.59
CA ASN A 225 -12.65 -10.72 -3.94
C ASN A 225 -11.65 -11.48 -4.82
N ARG A 226 -11.81 -12.80 -4.96
CA ARG A 226 -10.92 -13.64 -5.79
C ARG A 226 -11.00 -13.35 -7.30
N LYS A 227 -12.06 -12.68 -7.77
CA LYS A 227 -12.17 -12.28 -9.18
C LYS A 227 -11.38 -11.02 -9.49
N ARG A 228 -11.06 -10.24 -8.46
CA ARG A 228 -10.38 -8.97 -8.56
C ARG A 228 -9.37 -8.89 -7.41
N PRO A 229 -8.12 -9.28 -7.65
CA PRO A 229 -7.12 -9.38 -6.61
C PRO A 229 -6.83 -8.04 -5.93
N ASP A 230 -6.98 -6.91 -6.65
CA ASP A 230 -6.70 -5.52 -6.20
C ASP A 230 -5.32 -5.34 -5.56
N LEU A 231 -4.40 -6.29 -5.81
CA LEU A 231 -3.00 -6.28 -5.41
C LEU A 231 -2.13 -6.39 -6.65
N TYR A 232 -1.21 -5.44 -6.81
CA TYR A 232 -0.41 -5.26 -8.02
C TYR A 232 1.07 -5.33 -7.69
N LEU A 233 1.85 -5.82 -8.64
CA LEU A 233 3.29 -5.95 -8.61
C LEU A 233 3.90 -5.00 -9.63
N MET A 234 4.75 -4.08 -9.16
CA MET A 234 5.55 -3.18 -9.98
C MET A 234 6.99 -3.70 -10.01
N PRO A 235 7.51 -4.14 -11.16
CA PRO A 235 8.86 -4.68 -11.24
C PRO A 235 9.91 -3.65 -10.84
N LEU A 236 11.01 -4.14 -10.26
CA LEU A 236 12.21 -3.34 -10.02
C LEU A 236 13.34 -3.79 -10.95
N GLU A 237 14.03 -2.81 -11.55
CA GLU A 237 15.28 -2.98 -12.30
C GLU A 237 16.36 -2.15 -11.62
N ASP A 238 17.44 -2.79 -11.18
CA ASP A 238 18.49 -2.18 -10.38
C ASP A 238 17.96 -1.39 -9.16
N GLY A 239 16.95 -1.97 -8.48
CA GLY A 239 16.30 -1.37 -7.32
C GLY A 239 15.36 -0.19 -7.63
N LYS A 240 15.18 0.18 -8.90
CA LYS A 240 14.27 1.26 -9.33
C LYS A 240 12.98 0.68 -9.92
N PRO A 241 11.82 1.30 -9.65
CA PRO A 241 10.56 0.84 -10.22
C PRO A 241 10.54 1.00 -11.73
N THR A 242 9.83 0.11 -12.42
CA THR A 242 9.51 0.26 -13.84
C THR A 242 8.12 0.88 -14.02
N ALA A 243 7.75 1.21 -15.27
CA ALA A 243 6.41 1.71 -15.60
C ALA A 243 5.40 0.58 -15.92
N GLU A 244 5.65 -0.63 -15.44
CA GLU A 244 4.82 -1.81 -15.68
C GLU A 244 4.09 -2.23 -14.40
N LEU A 245 2.93 -2.88 -14.58
CA LEU A 245 2.16 -3.48 -13.49
C LEU A 245 1.71 -4.89 -13.85
N TYR A 246 1.73 -5.76 -12.84
CA TYR A 246 1.27 -7.13 -12.94
C TYR A 246 0.38 -7.50 -11.76
N THR A 247 -0.42 -8.54 -11.93
CA THR A 247 -1.03 -9.30 -10.83
C THR A 247 -0.43 -10.69 -10.81
N LEU A 248 -0.29 -11.31 -9.63
CA LEU A 248 0.19 -12.68 -9.50
C LEU A 248 -0.99 -13.63 -9.31
N LYS A 249 -1.11 -14.60 -10.21
CA LYS A 249 -2.17 -15.60 -10.17
C LYS A 249 -1.62 -16.97 -10.56
N LYS A 250 -1.62 -17.92 -9.62
CA LYS A 250 -1.11 -19.28 -9.81
C LYS A 250 0.29 -19.32 -10.44
N ASP A 251 1.22 -18.60 -9.81
CA ASP A 251 2.61 -18.39 -10.23
C ASP A 251 2.80 -17.57 -11.52
N GLU A 252 1.73 -17.19 -12.22
CA GLU A 252 1.78 -16.41 -13.45
C GLU A 252 1.65 -14.91 -13.17
N LEU A 253 2.55 -14.12 -13.78
CA LEU A 253 2.47 -12.66 -13.80
C LEU A 253 1.58 -12.22 -14.96
N VAL A 254 0.41 -11.71 -14.63
CA VAL A 254 -0.57 -11.23 -15.62
C VAL A 254 -0.46 -9.70 -15.72
N PRO A 255 -0.14 -9.14 -16.92
CA PRO A 255 -0.05 -7.70 -17.11
C PRO A 255 -1.35 -6.98 -16.73
N ALA A 256 -1.21 -5.84 -16.04
CA ALA A 256 -2.31 -4.99 -15.64
C ALA A 256 -2.27 -3.65 -16.37
N SER A 257 -3.44 -3.09 -16.68
CA SER A 257 -3.54 -1.80 -17.36
C SER A 257 -3.18 -0.65 -16.41
N THR A 258 -2.33 0.25 -16.87
CA THR A 258 -1.97 1.49 -16.17
C THR A 258 -2.83 2.70 -16.61
N ARG A 259 -3.74 2.49 -17.57
CA ARG A 259 -4.57 3.56 -18.14
C ARG A 259 -5.49 4.18 -17.10
N GLY A 260 -5.39 5.49 -16.94
CA GLY A 260 -6.26 6.26 -16.04
C GLY A 260 -5.99 6.03 -14.55
N LEU A 261 -4.87 5.37 -14.19
CA LEU A 261 -4.48 5.17 -12.79
C LEU A 261 -3.93 6.44 -12.16
N TYR A 262 -4.17 6.54 -10.86
CA TYR A 262 -3.54 7.48 -9.95
C TYR A 262 -2.74 6.71 -8.89
N LEU A 263 -1.66 7.29 -8.44
CA LEU A 263 -0.88 6.87 -7.28
C LEU A 263 -1.20 7.77 -6.09
N ALA A 264 -1.17 7.21 -4.90
CA ALA A 264 -1.38 7.97 -3.66
C ALA A 264 -0.22 8.96 -3.42
N GLU A 265 -0.39 9.83 -2.44
CA GLU A 265 0.58 10.85 -2.01
C GLU A 265 1.96 10.29 -1.68
N SER A 266 2.05 9.03 -1.22
CA SER A 266 3.33 8.36 -0.92
C SER A 266 4.26 8.20 -2.13
N PHE A 267 3.74 8.40 -3.34
CA PHE A 267 4.48 8.41 -4.60
C PHE A 267 4.74 9.81 -5.15
N ALA A 268 4.21 10.85 -4.51
CA ALA A 268 4.44 12.22 -4.90
C ALA A 268 5.88 12.66 -4.55
N GLN A 269 6.32 13.74 -5.19
CA GLN A 269 7.60 14.34 -4.87
C GLN A 269 7.59 14.88 -3.44
N GLN A 270 8.56 14.47 -2.66
CA GLN A 270 8.78 14.97 -1.31
C GLN A 270 9.70 16.19 -1.36
N GLU A 271 9.27 17.28 -0.75
CA GLU A 271 10.07 18.47 -0.49
C GLU A 271 10.41 18.52 0.99
N GLY A 272 11.68 18.33 1.33
CA GLY A 272 12.08 18.26 2.74
C GLY A 272 11.34 17.15 3.50
N TRP A 273 10.50 17.55 4.47
CA TRP A 273 9.66 16.66 5.25
C TRP A 273 8.18 16.68 4.84
N VAL A 274 7.81 17.28 3.70
CA VAL A 274 6.41 17.49 3.35
C VAL A 274 6.05 16.92 1.98
N VAL A 275 4.78 16.51 1.86
CA VAL A 275 4.13 16.15 0.60
C VAL A 275 2.89 17.02 0.45
N ARG A 276 2.75 17.68 -0.71
CA ARG A 276 1.67 18.64 -1.00
C ARG A 276 0.57 18.04 -1.86
N GLU A 277 0.92 17.06 -2.68
CA GLU A 277 -0.01 16.42 -3.59
C GLU A 277 -0.85 15.37 -2.87
N GLU A 278 -2.14 15.35 -3.16
CA GLU A 278 -3.04 14.30 -2.68
C GLU A 278 -2.90 12.99 -3.44
N ARG A 279 -2.53 13.08 -4.69
CA ARG A 279 -2.32 11.98 -5.63
C ARG A 279 -1.60 12.48 -6.86
N ILE A 280 -0.94 11.57 -7.56
CA ILE A 280 -0.29 11.83 -8.83
C ILE A 280 -0.84 10.92 -9.92
N ARG A 281 -1.02 11.41 -11.14
CA ARG A 281 -1.37 10.54 -12.26
C ARG A 281 -0.20 9.62 -12.59
N TRP A 282 -0.50 8.36 -12.91
CA TRP A 282 0.52 7.39 -13.31
C TRP A 282 1.51 7.93 -14.36
N LYS A 283 1.00 8.54 -15.44
CA LYS A 283 1.83 9.11 -16.51
C LYS A 283 2.78 10.21 -16.02
N ASP A 284 2.28 11.07 -15.14
CA ASP A 284 3.07 12.19 -14.61
C ASP A 284 4.17 11.66 -13.68
N TRP A 285 3.85 10.65 -12.87
CA TRP A 285 4.82 9.97 -12.02
C TRP A 285 5.91 9.26 -12.86
N VAL A 286 5.53 8.50 -13.90
CA VAL A 286 6.46 7.84 -14.83
C VAL A 286 7.43 8.86 -15.44
N ARG A 287 6.90 10.01 -15.85
CA ARG A 287 7.73 11.10 -16.40
C ARG A 287 8.66 11.71 -15.35
N GLN A 288 8.18 11.95 -14.12
CA GLN A 288 9.01 12.48 -13.03
C GLN A 288 10.13 11.52 -12.65
N GLN A 289 9.90 10.21 -12.73
CA GLN A 289 10.91 9.19 -12.48
C GLN A 289 11.87 8.97 -13.65
N GLY A 290 11.67 9.62 -14.81
CA GLY A 290 12.45 9.39 -16.01
C GLY A 290 12.31 7.97 -16.59
N LEU A 291 11.20 7.29 -16.31
CA LEU A 291 10.96 5.92 -16.75
C LEU A 291 10.48 5.91 -18.22
N ALA A 292 10.89 4.87 -18.96
CA ALA A 292 10.33 4.63 -20.28
C ALA A 292 8.85 4.24 -20.18
N GLU A 293 7.99 4.86 -20.98
CA GLU A 293 6.58 4.40 -21.06
C GLU A 293 6.57 2.94 -21.59
N PRO A 294 5.72 2.06 -20.99
CA PRO A 294 5.59 0.70 -21.48
C PRO A 294 5.22 0.74 -22.97
N ARG A 295 5.96 0.03 -23.80
CA ARG A 295 5.60 -0.10 -25.22
C ARG A 295 4.22 -0.74 -25.29
N PRO A 296 3.26 -0.17 -26.03
CA PRO A 296 1.95 -0.77 -26.18
C PRO A 296 2.14 -2.22 -26.68
N ASP A 297 1.57 -3.16 -25.95
CA ASP A 297 1.78 -4.59 -26.15
C ASP A 297 1.47 -4.94 -27.63
N SER A 298 2.48 -5.33 -28.38
CA SER A 298 2.36 -5.68 -29.79
C SER A 298 1.37 -6.83 -30.03
N ARG A 299 1.02 -7.60 -28.99
CA ARG A 299 -0.02 -8.64 -29.02
C ARG A 299 -1.42 -8.03 -29.04
N LEU A 300 -1.71 -6.98 -28.28
CA LEU A 300 -3.00 -6.26 -28.33
C LEU A 300 -3.20 -5.56 -29.68
N GLN A 301 -2.14 -5.01 -30.29
CA GLN A 301 -2.21 -4.47 -31.66
C GLN A 301 -2.47 -5.56 -32.71
N ARG A 302 -1.92 -6.75 -32.55
CA ARG A 302 -2.24 -7.91 -33.45
C ARG A 302 -3.67 -8.39 -33.31
N PHE A 303 -4.26 -8.36 -32.10
CA PHE A 303 -5.66 -8.74 -31.88
C PHE A 303 -6.63 -7.69 -32.43
N THR A 304 -6.36 -6.40 -32.21
CA THR A 304 -7.19 -5.32 -32.79
C THR A 304 -7.04 -5.22 -34.30
N GLY A 305 -5.86 -5.47 -34.86
CA GLY A 305 -5.61 -5.56 -36.27
C GLY A 305 -6.40 -6.70 -36.93
N LYS A 306 -6.33 -7.92 -36.37
CA LYS A 306 -7.09 -9.09 -36.86
C LYS A 306 -8.60 -8.91 -36.71
N ALA A 307 -9.09 -8.31 -35.61
CA ALA A 307 -10.51 -8.02 -35.43
C ALA A 307 -11.01 -6.99 -36.45
N ARG A 308 -10.20 -5.98 -36.78
CA ARG A 308 -10.51 -4.95 -37.79
C ARG A 308 -10.54 -5.57 -39.20
N GLU A 309 -9.59 -6.42 -39.53
CA GLU A 309 -9.53 -7.16 -40.79
C GLU A 309 -10.71 -8.12 -40.98
N LEU A 310 -11.15 -8.81 -39.93
CA LEU A 310 -12.33 -9.66 -39.90
C LEU A 310 -13.63 -8.86 -40.10
N LEU A 311 -13.74 -7.67 -39.46
CA LEU A 311 -14.87 -6.76 -39.62
C LEU A 311 -14.93 -6.17 -41.05
N GLU A 312 -13.80 -5.84 -41.66
CA GLU A 312 -13.75 -5.36 -43.04
C GLU A 312 -14.11 -6.49 -44.07
N ARG A 313 -13.63 -7.70 -43.84
CA ARG A 313 -14.02 -8.86 -44.66
C ARG A 313 -15.52 -9.19 -44.56
N ALA A 314 -16.08 -9.12 -43.34
CA ALA A 314 -17.52 -9.32 -43.16
C ALA A 314 -18.38 -8.22 -43.84
N ARG A 315 -17.91 -6.96 -43.84
CA ARG A 315 -18.57 -5.87 -44.57
C ARG A 315 -18.54 -6.06 -46.10
N THR A 316 -17.42 -6.56 -46.63
CA THR A 316 -17.26 -6.77 -48.09
C THR A 316 -18.09 -7.95 -48.59
N THR A 317 -18.43 -8.90 -47.71
CA THR A 317 -19.25 -10.07 -48.04
C THR A 317 -20.76 -9.78 -47.97
N LEU A 318 -21.19 -8.74 -47.27
CA LEU A 318 -22.59 -8.30 -47.17
C LEU A 318 -23.02 -7.30 -48.25
N HIS A 319 -22.10 -6.87 -49.10
CA HIS A 319 -22.36 -5.97 -50.23
C HIS A 319 -22.16 -6.66 -51.61
N LYS A 320 -22.06 -7.96 -51.66
CA LYS A 320 -22.20 -8.80 -52.86
C LYS A 320 -23.46 -9.65 -52.74
#